data_c9399a74893f0040030c5afacde05a35
#
_entry.id   c9399a74893f0040030c5afacde05a35
#
_cell.length_a   1.000
_cell.length_b   1.000
_cell.length_c   1.000
_cell.angle_alpha   90.00
_cell.angle_beta   90.00
_cell.angle_gamma   90.00
#
_symmetry.space_group_name_H-M   'P 1'
#
loop_
_entity.id
_entity.type
_entity.pdbx_description
1 polymer ?
#
loop_
_entity_poly.entity_id
_entity_poly.type
_entity_poly.pdbx_seq_one_letter_code
_entity_poly.pdbx_strand_id
1 'polypeptide(L)'
;EYSMSACCSSSHGCEPVKKFFSRWSKRYANRFRKGGLEKTQRYLLEGIRKEPVALKEILDIGCGVGSLHLTLLLEGAASATGIDVSDGMLQQAKRLAEENHLTERTHYVLGDFVHESGVMKEADITLLDKVVCCYDDYKALINASVGKTKTIYALSHPKKNIIMESIFKFQIFVSKLFRNSFHPFWHDWNEVHRLILNQGFRLMYSNSTIAWQVLVYKRTI
;
A
#
# COMPACT_ATOMS: atom_id res chain seq x y z
N GLU A 1 -0.20 20.21 -24.13
CA GLU A 1 0.35 20.81 -22.87
C GLU A 1 -0.25 20.05 -21.70
N TYR A 2 0.42 18.99 -21.25
CA TYR A 2 0.08 18.32 -20.01
C TYR A 2 0.62 19.18 -18.87
N SER A 3 -0.25 19.90 -18.20
CA SER A 3 0.01 20.56 -16.93
C SER A 3 0.51 19.48 -15.94
N MET A 4 1.77 19.54 -15.58
CA MET A 4 2.33 18.80 -14.44
C MET A 4 1.73 19.40 -13.17
N SER A 5 0.54 18.96 -12.81
CA SER A 5 -0.14 19.29 -11.56
C SER A 5 0.71 18.74 -10.41
N ALA A 6 0.96 19.61 -9.44
CA ALA A 6 1.81 19.35 -8.29
C ALA A 6 1.42 18.09 -7.55
N CYS A 7 2.23 17.03 -7.68
CA CYS A 7 2.17 15.87 -6.81
C CYS A 7 2.52 16.29 -5.39
N CYS A 8 1.68 15.97 -4.44
CA CYS A 8 1.83 16.17 -3.00
C CYS A 8 1.73 17.62 -2.51
N SER A 9 0.67 17.91 -1.81
CA SER A 9 0.36 19.20 -1.19
C SER A 9 1.23 19.58 0.01
N SER A 10 2.25 18.77 0.38
CA SER A 10 3.15 19.05 1.49
C SER A 10 4.55 19.42 1.02
N SER A 11 5.23 20.25 1.80
CA SER A 11 6.62 20.71 1.60
C SER A 11 7.66 19.58 1.49
N HIS A 12 7.27 18.33 1.68
CA HIS A 12 8.09 17.12 1.64
C HIS A 12 7.78 16.23 0.44
N GLY A 13 7.36 16.80 -0.66
CA GLY A 13 6.95 16.22 -1.93
C GLY A 13 7.28 14.74 -2.22
N CYS A 14 6.50 14.10 -3.07
CA CYS A 14 6.67 12.72 -3.51
C CYS A 14 8.06 12.37 -4.09
N GLU A 15 8.85 13.37 -4.49
CA GLU A 15 10.15 13.14 -5.13
C GLU A 15 11.17 12.32 -4.30
N PRO A 16 11.36 12.55 -2.98
CA PRO A 16 12.25 11.71 -2.18
C PRO A 16 11.75 10.27 -2.06
N VAL A 17 10.45 10.09 -1.88
CA VAL A 17 9.78 8.76 -1.83
C VAL A 17 9.98 8.03 -3.14
N LYS A 18 9.65 8.67 -4.26
CA LYS A 18 9.80 8.15 -5.62
C LYS A 18 11.24 7.70 -5.92
N LYS A 19 12.23 8.55 -5.66
CA LYS A 19 13.65 8.23 -5.88
C LYS A 19 14.11 7.06 -5.01
N PHE A 20 13.73 7.04 -3.73
CA PHE A 20 14.08 5.97 -2.82
C PHE A 20 13.55 4.63 -3.33
N PHE A 21 12.25 4.51 -3.57
CA PHE A 21 11.64 3.25 -3.98
C PHE A 21 12.07 2.83 -5.40
N SER A 22 12.22 3.75 -6.35
CA SER A 22 12.74 3.42 -7.70
C SER A 22 14.13 2.79 -7.64
N ARG A 23 15.03 3.29 -6.77
CA ARG A 23 16.37 2.73 -6.58
C ARG A 23 16.36 1.28 -6.08
N TRP A 24 15.38 0.93 -5.25
CA TRP A 24 15.28 -0.39 -4.63
C TRP A 24 14.36 -1.38 -5.38
N SER A 25 13.69 -0.94 -6.43
CA SER A 25 12.66 -1.71 -7.14
C SER A 25 13.12 -3.09 -7.60
N LYS A 26 14.30 -3.19 -8.22
CA LYS A 26 14.90 -4.48 -8.66
C LYS A 26 15.14 -5.43 -7.48
N ARG A 27 15.56 -4.89 -6.32
CA ARG A 27 15.79 -5.70 -5.12
C ARG A 27 14.47 -6.28 -4.58
N TYR A 28 13.40 -5.48 -4.55
CA TYR A 28 12.07 -5.94 -4.15
C TYR A 28 11.55 -7.02 -5.10
N ALA A 29 11.64 -6.82 -6.42
CA ALA A 29 11.23 -7.80 -7.40
C ALA A 29 12.02 -9.12 -7.27
N ASN A 30 13.34 -9.06 -7.12
CA ASN A 30 14.18 -10.23 -6.93
C ASN A 30 13.89 -10.97 -5.62
N ARG A 31 13.56 -10.23 -4.55
CA ARG A 31 13.13 -10.85 -3.28
C ARG A 31 11.84 -11.63 -3.48
N PHE A 32 10.86 -11.05 -4.16
CA PHE A 32 9.60 -11.72 -4.44
C PHE A 32 9.79 -12.98 -5.30
N ARG A 33 10.58 -12.90 -6.39
CA ARG A 33 10.89 -14.08 -7.23
C ARG A 33 11.53 -15.24 -6.46
N LYS A 34 12.46 -14.93 -5.54
CA LYS A 34 13.23 -15.96 -4.82
C LYS A 34 12.56 -16.47 -3.56
N GLY A 35 11.89 -15.61 -2.83
CA GLY A 35 11.38 -15.88 -1.50
C GLY A 35 9.86 -15.73 -1.34
N GLY A 36 9.16 -15.30 -2.41
CA GLY A 36 7.74 -15.01 -2.37
C GLY A 36 7.41 -13.82 -1.43
N LEU A 37 6.28 -13.90 -0.79
CA LEU A 37 5.77 -12.85 0.06
C LEU A 37 6.53 -12.70 1.38
N GLU A 38 6.72 -11.46 1.80
CA GLU A 38 7.22 -11.15 3.14
C GLU A 38 6.22 -11.57 4.23
N LYS A 39 6.71 -11.73 5.48
CA LYS A 39 5.87 -12.18 6.60
C LYS A 39 4.64 -11.28 6.81
N THR A 40 4.79 -9.95 6.68
CA THR A 40 3.69 -8.99 6.78
C THR A 40 2.64 -9.25 5.70
N GLN A 41 3.07 -9.46 4.47
CA GLN A 41 2.21 -9.75 3.33
C GLN A 41 1.49 -11.09 3.47
N ARG A 42 2.17 -12.13 3.98
CA ARG A 42 1.51 -13.40 4.30
C ARG A 42 0.39 -13.23 5.31
N TYR A 43 0.58 -12.40 6.34
CA TYR A 43 -0.47 -12.11 7.32
C TYR A 43 -1.64 -11.31 6.71
N LEU A 44 -1.36 -10.37 5.79
CA LEU A 44 -2.43 -9.68 5.05
C LEU A 44 -3.27 -10.69 4.27
N LEU A 45 -2.63 -11.59 3.51
CA LEU A 45 -3.35 -12.63 2.76
C LEU A 45 -4.11 -13.59 3.66
N GLU A 46 -3.54 -13.99 4.79
CA GLU A 46 -4.23 -14.85 5.77
C GLU A 46 -5.54 -14.21 6.27
N GLY A 47 -5.52 -12.90 6.52
CA GLY A 47 -6.71 -12.16 6.89
C GLY A 47 -7.71 -12.01 5.74
N ILE A 48 -7.25 -11.70 4.53
CA ILE A 48 -8.09 -11.55 3.34
C ILE A 48 -8.78 -12.86 2.96
N ARG A 49 -8.07 -13.98 3.03
CA ARG A 49 -8.58 -15.34 2.73
C ARG A 49 -9.66 -15.85 3.69
N LYS A 50 -10.01 -15.10 4.74
CA LYS A 50 -11.21 -15.39 5.54
C LYS A 50 -12.51 -15.14 4.78
N GLU A 51 -12.41 -14.47 3.62
CA GLU A 51 -13.50 -14.26 2.67
C GLU A 51 -13.07 -14.79 1.29
N PRO A 52 -14.02 -15.16 0.43
CA PRO A 52 -13.73 -15.61 -0.92
C PRO A 52 -13.02 -14.51 -1.74
N VAL A 53 -11.89 -14.87 -2.35
CA VAL A 53 -11.09 -13.97 -3.21
C VAL A 53 -11.45 -14.12 -4.68
N ALA A 54 -11.97 -15.29 -5.08
CA ALA A 54 -12.31 -15.59 -6.46
C ALA A 54 -13.26 -14.54 -7.06
N LEU A 55 -12.96 -14.11 -8.28
CA LEU A 55 -13.70 -13.11 -9.06
C LEU A 55 -13.77 -11.71 -8.45
N LYS A 56 -12.94 -11.41 -7.45
CA LYS A 56 -12.87 -10.10 -6.79
C LYS A 56 -11.96 -9.14 -7.55
N GLU A 57 -12.34 -7.86 -7.59
CA GLU A 57 -11.54 -6.76 -8.09
C GLU A 57 -10.67 -6.21 -6.96
N ILE A 58 -9.39 -5.94 -7.26
CA ILE A 58 -8.39 -5.49 -6.27
C ILE A 58 -7.92 -4.07 -6.61
N LEU A 59 -7.84 -3.23 -5.59
CA LEU A 59 -7.14 -1.95 -5.62
C LEU A 59 -5.94 -2.04 -4.67
N ASP A 60 -4.72 -1.97 -5.21
CA ASP A 60 -3.46 -2.04 -4.46
C ASP A 60 -2.79 -0.66 -4.48
N ILE A 61 -2.89 0.07 -3.36
CA ILE A 61 -2.40 1.44 -3.21
C ILE A 61 -0.98 1.39 -2.67
N GLY A 62 -0.05 2.09 -3.34
CA GLY A 62 1.38 1.95 -3.09
C GLY A 62 1.84 0.52 -3.38
N CYS A 63 1.42 -0.02 -4.51
CA CYS A 63 1.51 -1.45 -4.83
C CYS A 63 2.95 -1.98 -4.94
N GLY A 64 3.94 -1.09 -5.03
CA GLY A 64 5.33 -1.47 -5.23
C GLY A 64 5.51 -2.37 -6.45
N VAL A 65 6.12 -3.52 -6.26
CA VAL A 65 6.32 -4.51 -7.32
C VAL A 65 5.12 -5.45 -7.54
N GLY A 66 4.00 -5.20 -6.88
CA GLY A 66 2.76 -5.93 -7.11
C GLY A 66 2.63 -7.29 -6.42
N SER A 67 3.52 -7.62 -5.50
CA SER A 67 3.58 -8.97 -4.91
C SER A 67 2.26 -9.46 -4.30
N LEU A 68 1.49 -8.58 -3.64
CA LEU A 68 0.20 -8.93 -3.03
C LEU A 68 -0.88 -9.19 -4.07
N HIS A 69 -1.14 -8.23 -4.95
CA HIS A 69 -2.22 -8.38 -5.92
C HIS A 69 -1.93 -9.46 -6.96
N LEU A 70 -0.66 -9.66 -7.37
CA LEU A 70 -0.30 -10.76 -8.26
C LEU A 70 -0.57 -12.12 -7.61
N THR A 71 -0.28 -12.27 -6.31
CA THR A 71 -0.61 -13.50 -5.58
C THR A 71 -2.12 -13.73 -5.53
N LEU A 72 -2.93 -12.70 -5.24
CA LEU A 72 -4.38 -12.81 -5.22
C LEU A 72 -4.97 -13.13 -6.62
N LEU A 73 -4.37 -12.58 -7.68
CA LEU A 73 -4.74 -12.92 -9.06
C LEU A 73 -4.47 -14.39 -9.39
N LEU A 74 -3.34 -14.95 -8.94
CA LEU A 74 -3.04 -16.39 -9.07
C LEU A 74 -4.03 -17.25 -8.27
N GLU A 75 -4.62 -16.72 -7.20
CA GLU A 75 -5.66 -17.36 -6.40
C GLU A 75 -7.08 -17.18 -6.95
N GLY A 76 -7.24 -16.56 -8.13
CA GLY A 76 -8.53 -16.45 -8.82
C GLY A 76 -9.23 -15.11 -8.69
N ALA A 77 -8.63 -14.06 -8.13
CA ALA A 77 -9.19 -12.71 -8.21
C ALA A 77 -9.36 -12.30 -9.69
N ALA A 78 -10.36 -11.50 -10.02
CA ALA A 78 -10.71 -11.15 -11.41
C ALA A 78 -9.65 -10.25 -12.04
N SER A 79 -9.38 -9.12 -11.41
CA SER A 79 -8.45 -8.10 -11.89
C SER A 79 -7.83 -7.32 -10.73
N ALA A 80 -6.74 -6.62 -11.03
CA ALA A 80 -6.10 -5.73 -10.06
C ALA A 80 -5.69 -4.40 -10.70
N THR A 81 -5.97 -3.31 -9.99
CA THR A 81 -5.42 -2.00 -10.28
C THR A 81 -4.36 -1.67 -9.23
N GLY A 82 -3.11 -1.53 -9.64
CA GLY A 82 -2.01 -1.11 -8.80
C GLY A 82 -1.67 0.35 -9.06
N ILE A 83 -1.57 1.15 -8.01
CA ILE A 83 -1.11 2.54 -8.10
C ILE A 83 0.12 2.75 -7.24
N ASP A 84 1.15 3.41 -7.78
CA ASP A 84 2.37 3.76 -7.05
C ASP A 84 2.97 5.06 -7.61
N VAL A 85 3.64 5.84 -6.76
CA VAL A 85 4.33 7.06 -7.17
C VAL A 85 5.67 6.77 -7.86
N SER A 86 6.19 5.54 -7.73
CA SER A 86 7.48 5.11 -8.24
C SER A 86 7.36 4.39 -9.58
N ASP A 87 7.78 5.03 -10.66
CA ASP A 87 7.85 4.40 -11.98
C ASP A 87 8.74 3.13 -11.97
N GLY A 88 9.87 3.16 -11.26
CA GLY A 88 10.73 1.99 -11.13
C GLY A 88 10.06 0.79 -10.46
N MET A 89 9.14 1.01 -9.50
CA MET A 89 8.33 -0.04 -8.91
C MET A 89 7.33 -0.60 -9.93
N LEU A 90 6.58 0.27 -10.62
CA LEU A 90 5.59 -0.14 -11.61
C LEU A 90 6.20 -0.88 -12.80
N GLN A 91 7.40 -0.50 -13.24
CA GLN A 91 8.13 -1.25 -14.26
C GLN A 91 8.42 -2.69 -13.83
N GLN A 92 8.79 -2.91 -12.55
CA GLN A 92 9.00 -4.25 -12.02
C GLN A 92 7.68 -5.01 -11.83
N ALA A 93 6.60 -4.32 -11.41
CA ALA A 93 5.27 -4.92 -11.29
C ALA A 93 4.76 -5.43 -12.64
N LYS A 94 4.88 -4.63 -13.70
CA LYS A 94 4.53 -5.02 -15.07
C LYS A 94 5.31 -6.26 -15.52
N ARG A 95 6.63 -6.29 -15.31
CA ARG A 95 7.46 -7.46 -15.63
C ARG A 95 7.03 -8.71 -14.86
N LEU A 96 6.73 -8.59 -13.57
CA LEU A 96 6.26 -9.71 -12.77
C LEU A 96 4.87 -10.18 -13.22
N ALA A 97 3.99 -9.28 -13.67
CA ALA A 97 2.71 -9.65 -14.26
C ALA A 97 2.89 -10.42 -15.58
N GLU A 98 3.81 -9.97 -16.44
CA GLU A 98 4.16 -10.66 -17.69
C GLU A 98 4.73 -12.06 -17.41
N GLU A 99 5.69 -12.18 -16.48
CA GLU A 99 6.30 -13.46 -16.06
C GLU A 99 5.28 -14.47 -15.54
N ASN A 100 4.16 -14.00 -14.97
CA ASN A 100 3.08 -14.84 -14.43
C ASN A 100 1.85 -14.93 -15.35
N HIS A 101 1.91 -14.40 -16.58
CA HIS A 101 0.78 -14.38 -17.55
C HIS A 101 -0.47 -13.67 -17.02
N LEU A 102 -0.27 -12.57 -16.27
CA LEU A 102 -1.34 -11.79 -15.62
C LEU A 102 -1.54 -10.40 -16.25
N THR A 103 -0.87 -10.08 -17.36
CA THR A 103 -0.87 -8.75 -17.98
C THR A 103 -2.29 -8.24 -18.26
N GLU A 104 -3.14 -9.08 -18.83
CA GLU A 104 -4.53 -8.73 -19.19
C GLU A 104 -5.45 -8.51 -17.97
N ARG A 105 -5.00 -8.93 -16.78
CA ARG A 105 -5.75 -8.82 -15.53
C ARG A 105 -5.17 -7.77 -14.58
N THR A 106 -4.13 -7.05 -15.04
CA THR A 106 -3.47 -6.00 -14.25
C THR A 106 -3.55 -4.65 -14.95
N HIS A 107 -3.86 -3.62 -14.19
CA HIS A 107 -3.78 -2.22 -14.62
C HIS A 107 -2.87 -1.45 -13.67
N TYR A 108 -1.95 -0.62 -14.22
CA TYR A 108 -0.99 0.13 -13.41
C TYR A 108 -1.08 1.62 -13.67
N VAL A 109 -1.24 2.41 -12.60
CA VAL A 109 -1.33 3.87 -12.61
C VAL A 109 -0.11 4.46 -11.92
N LEU A 110 0.63 5.33 -12.59
CA LEU A 110 1.72 6.11 -11.99
C LEU A 110 1.12 7.40 -11.42
N GLY A 111 1.10 7.53 -10.11
CA GLY A 111 0.55 8.74 -9.49
C GLY A 111 0.37 8.63 -7.98
N ASP A 112 -0.09 9.73 -7.41
CA ASP A 112 -0.54 9.81 -6.03
C ASP A 112 -2.01 9.40 -5.94
N PHE A 113 -2.31 8.40 -5.12
CA PHE A 113 -3.66 7.85 -5.01
C PHE A 113 -4.70 8.91 -4.61
N VAL A 114 -4.39 9.81 -3.70
CA VAL A 114 -5.37 10.81 -3.23
C VAL A 114 -5.78 11.73 -4.39
N HIS A 115 -4.82 12.14 -5.23
CA HIS A 115 -5.10 12.94 -6.42
C HIS A 115 -5.87 12.15 -7.50
N GLU A 116 -5.50 10.90 -7.69
CA GLU A 116 -6.10 10.02 -8.71
C GLU A 116 -7.42 9.38 -8.24
N SER A 117 -7.76 9.48 -6.95
CA SER A 117 -8.91 8.77 -6.36
C SER A 117 -10.25 9.09 -7.03
N GLY A 118 -10.41 10.32 -7.55
CA GLY A 118 -11.64 10.74 -8.25
C GLY A 118 -11.97 9.88 -9.47
N VAL A 119 -10.97 9.46 -10.22
CA VAL A 119 -11.11 8.66 -11.45
C VAL A 119 -10.91 7.16 -11.22
N MET A 120 -10.44 6.76 -10.04
CA MET A 120 -10.27 5.34 -9.71
C MET A 120 -11.61 4.67 -9.46
N LYS A 121 -11.77 3.46 -9.99
CA LYS A 121 -12.95 2.63 -9.73
C LYS A 121 -12.93 2.08 -8.31
N GLU A 122 -14.09 1.80 -7.76
CA GLU A 122 -14.24 1.02 -6.54
C GLU A 122 -13.81 -0.42 -6.78
N ALA A 123 -13.22 -1.05 -5.76
CA ALA A 123 -12.79 -2.43 -5.78
C ALA A 123 -13.38 -3.23 -4.61
N ASP A 124 -13.47 -4.54 -4.76
CA ASP A 124 -13.92 -5.41 -3.68
C ASP A 124 -12.92 -5.44 -2.53
N ILE A 125 -11.63 -5.46 -2.87
CA ILE A 125 -10.52 -5.57 -1.90
C ILE A 125 -9.56 -4.40 -2.14
N THR A 126 -9.31 -3.61 -1.11
CA THR A 126 -8.28 -2.55 -1.14
C THR A 126 -7.13 -2.89 -0.21
N LEU A 127 -5.91 -2.73 -0.71
CA LEU A 127 -4.65 -3.07 -0.05
C LEU A 127 -3.80 -1.82 0.17
N LEU A 128 -3.22 -1.68 1.38
CA LEU A 128 -2.22 -0.65 1.71
C LEU A 128 -1.09 -1.27 2.56
N ASP A 129 -0.17 -2.01 1.92
CA ASP A 129 0.96 -2.62 2.65
C ASP A 129 2.09 -1.62 2.85
N LYS A 130 2.28 -1.16 4.09
CA LYS A 130 3.34 -0.20 4.50
C LYS A 130 3.26 1.17 3.82
N VAL A 131 2.07 1.60 3.44
CA VAL A 131 1.83 2.85 2.69
C VAL A 131 1.53 4.02 3.62
N VAL A 132 0.64 3.84 4.59
CA VAL A 132 0.13 4.92 5.45
C VAL A 132 1.27 5.68 6.15
N CYS A 133 2.32 4.98 6.60
CA CYS A 133 3.50 5.61 7.21
C CYS A 133 4.39 6.38 6.22
N CYS A 134 4.14 6.26 4.93
CA CYS A 134 4.88 6.99 3.88
C CYS A 134 4.13 8.23 3.39
N TYR A 135 2.92 8.46 3.89
CA TYR A 135 2.00 9.50 3.44
C TYR A 135 1.75 10.52 4.55
N ASP A 136 1.97 11.80 4.27
CA ASP A 136 1.84 12.87 5.26
C ASP A 136 0.39 13.06 5.71
N ASP A 137 -0.52 13.30 4.76
CA ASP A 137 -1.96 13.42 5.02
C ASP A 137 -2.64 12.03 5.01
N TYR A 138 -2.37 11.26 6.06
CA TYR A 138 -2.98 9.94 6.21
C TYR A 138 -4.50 9.98 6.29
N LYS A 139 -5.11 11.11 6.73
CA LYS A 139 -6.57 11.24 6.81
C LYS A 139 -7.19 11.29 5.41
N ALA A 140 -6.62 12.08 4.51
CA ALA A 140 -7.04 12.11 3.12
C ALA A 140 -6.86 10.73 2.46
N LEU A 141 -5.72 10.07 2.67
CA LEU A 141 -5.45 8.73 2.16
C LEU A 141 -6.47 7.70 2.64
N ILE A 142 -6.72 7.62 3.96
CA ILE A 142 -7.66 6.67 4.55
C ILE A 142 -9.08 6.94 4.06
N ASN A 143 -9.53 8.20 4.08
CA ASN A 143 -10.89 8.54 3.65
C ASN A 143 -11.12 8.20 2.17
N ALA A 144 -10.19 8.56 1.31
CA ALA A 144 -10.28 8.25 -0.12
C ALA A 144 -10.25 6.74 -0.38
N SER A 145 -9.34 6.00 0.26
CA SER A 145 -9.16 4.57 0.02
C SER A 145 -10.29 3.72 0.58
N VAL A 146 -10.79 4.05 1.78
CA VAL A 146 -11.97 3.38 2.36
C VAL A 146 -13.21 3.65 1.50
N GLY A 147 -13.38 4.87 0.98
CA GLY A 147 -14.46 5.22 0.06
C GLY A 147 -14.46 4.43 -1.26
N LYS A 148 -13.30 3.91 -1.67
CA LYS A 148 -13.16 3.06 -2.87
C LYS A 148 -13.25 1.56 -2.59
N THR A 149 -13.54 1.17 -1.35
CA THR A 149 -13.57 -0.24 -0.94
C THR A 149 -14.99 -0.75 -0.77
N LYS A 150 -15.36 -1.79 -1.52
CA LYS A 150 -16.69 -2.42 -1.42
C LYS A 150 -16.79 -3.40 -0.23
N THR A 151 -15.76 -4.24 0.00
CA THR A 151 -15.91 -5.38 0.93
C THR A 151 -14.78 -5.49 1.95
N ILE A 152 -13.51 -5.57 1.50
CA ILE A 152 -12.35 -5.82 2.36
C ILE A 152 -11.36 -4.67 2.25
N TYR A 153 -10.96 -4.15 3.40
CA TYR A 153 -9.92 -3.14 3.51
C TYR A 153 -8.76 -3.69 4.35
N ALA A 154 -7.59 -3.85 3.76
CA ALA A 154 -6.44 -4.49 4.39
C ALA A 154 -5.23 -3.55 4.39
N LEU A 155 -4.65 -3.32 5.56
CA LEU A 155 -3.48 -2.46 5.69
C LEU A 155 -2.45 -3.01 6.67
N SER A 156 -1.22 -2.54 6.49
CA SER A 156 -0.17 -2.70 7.49
C SER A 156 0.47 -1.35 7.85
N HIS A 157 0.85 -1.22 9.13
CA HIS A 157 1.52 -0.03 9.64
C HIS A 157 2.58 -0.40 10.69
N PRO A 158 3.53 0.49 11.02
CA PRO A 158 4.50 0.24 12.07
C PRO A 158 3.81 -0.06 13.41
N LYS A 159 4.29 -1.09 14.09
CA LYS A 159 3.77 -1.45 15.41
C LYS A 159 4.21 -0.43 16.45
N LYS A 160 3.25 0.02 17.28
CA LYS A 160 3.55 0.93 18.38
C LYS A 160 4.31 0.17 19.49
N ASN A 161 5.63 0.25 19.44
CA ASN A 161 6.51 -0.21 20.49
C ASN A 161 7.73 0.72 20.60
N ILE A 162 8.37 0.73 21.77
CA ILE A 162 9.50 1.63 22.09
C ILE A 162 10.65 1.48 21.07
N ILE A 163 10.92 0.27 20.62
CA ILE A 163 12.00 -0.02 19.67
C ILE A 163 11.71 0.63 18.31
N MET A 164 10.51 0.43 17.78
CA MET A 164 10.11 1.01 16.48
C MET A 164 10.04 2.53 16.56
N GLU A 165 9.49 3.08 17.64
CA GLU A 165 9.44 4.52 17.85
C GLU A 165 10.85 5.13 17.89
N SER A 166 11.82 4.48 18.55
CA SER A 166 13.21 4.91 18.59
C SER A 166 13.88 4.83 17.22
N ILE A 167 13.65 3.75 16.45
CA ILE A 167 14.16 3.59 15.09
C ILE A 167 13.62 4.70 14.17
N PHE A 168 12.31 5.00 14.24
CA PHE A 168 11.70 6.06 13.45
C PHE A 168 12.25 7.44 13.83
N LYS A 169 12.37 7.76 15.12
CA LYS A 169 12.98 9.02 15.59
C LYS A 169 14.42 9.18 15.09
N PHE A 170 15.21 8.10 15.17
CA PHE A 170 16.57 8.09 14.64
C PHE A 170 16.60 8.28 13.12
N GLN A 171 15.73 7.60 12.38
CA GLN A 171 15.65 7.74 10.94
C GLN A 171 15.23 9.14 10.51
N ILE A 172 14.27 9.76 11.21
CA ILE A 172 13.88 11.16 11.01
C ILE A 172 15.05 12.10 11.31
N PHE A 173 15.79 11.87 12.39
CA PHE A 173 16.98 12.67 12.73
C PHE A 173 18.04 12.61 11.62
N VAL A 174 18.38 11.40 11.16
CA VAL A 174 19.36 11.20 10.08
C VAL A 174 18.87 11.84 8.77
N SER A 175 17.59 11.73 8.45
CA SER A 175 17.02 12.32 7.22
C SER A 175 17.09 13.85 7.21
N LYS A 176 16.91 14.49 8.37
CA LYS A 176 17.07 15.94 8.50
C LYS A 176 18.52 16.41 8.27
N LEU A 177 19.50 15.55 8.58
CA LEU A 177 20.90 15.85 8.33
C LEU A 177 21.25 15.76 6.83
N PHE A 178 20.58 14.89 6.09
CA PHE A 178 20.72 14.71 4.64
C PHE A 178 19.51 15.29 3.91
N ARG A 179 19.53 16.56 3.64
CA ARG A 179 18.49 17.48 3.14
C ARG A 179 17.48 16.99 2.06
N ASN A 180 17.54 15.75 1.58
CA ASN A 180 16.68 15.17 0.55
C ASN A 180 16.39 13.66 0.74
N SER A 181 16.50 13.13 1.96
CA SER A 181 16.24 11.71 2.20
C SER A 181 14.78 11.47 2.62
N PHE A 182 14.18 10.41 2.07
CA PHE A 182 12.87 9.93 2.49
C PHE A 182 12.90 9.56 3.97
N HIS A 183 11.85 9.97 4.70
CA HIS A 183 11.59 9.52 6.07
C HIS A 183 10.10 9.16 6.21
N PRO A 184 9.80 8.10 6.95
CA PRO A 184 8.43 7.73 7.24
C PRO A 184 7.82 8.65 8.30
N PHE A 185 6.49 8.78 8.28
CA PHE A 185 5.71 9.52 9.27
C PHE A 185 5.23 8.59 10.38
N TRP A 186 5.16 9.13 11.60
CA TRP A 186 4.56 8.44 12.73
C TRP A 186 3.18 9.03 13.02
N HIS A 187 2.14 8.25 12.74
CA HIS A 187 0.75 8.70 12.88
C HIS A 187 0.09 8.16 14.16
N ASP A 188 -1.07 8.72 14.51
CA ASP A 188 -1.94 8.12 15.51
C ASP A 188 -2.70 6.93 14.90
N TRP A 189 -2.16 5.73 15.11
CA TRP A 189 -2.73 4.49 14.59
C TRP A 189 -4.13 4.18 15.15
N ASN A 190 -4.45 4.68 16.36
CA ASN A 190 -5.80 4.57 16.92
C ASN A 190 -6.79 5.44 16.14
N GLU A 191 -6.35 6.62 15.68
CA GLU A 191 -7.18 7.47 14.83
C GLU A 191 -7.39 6.85 13.45
N VAL A 192 -6.34 6.26 12.83
CA VAL A 192 -6.47 5.50 11.58
C VAL A 192 -7.52 4.41 11.73
N HIS A 193 -7.45 3.63 12.82
CA HIS A 193 -8.44 2.58 13.11
C HIS A 193 -9.86 3.16 13.23
N ARG A 194 -10.05 4.25 14.00
CA ARG A 194 -11.36 4.90 14.17
C ARG A 194 -11.93 5.42 12.85
N LEU A 195 -11.12 6.03 11.99
CA LEU A 195 -11.55 6.51 10.67
C LEU A 195 -12.13 5.39 9.80
N ILE A 196 -11.53 4.21 9.84
CA ILE A 196 -11.99 3.03 9.10
C ILE A 196 -13.31 2.50 9.68
N LEU A 197 -13.38 2.37 11.02
CA LEU A 197 -14.59 1.90 11.70
C LEU A 197 -15.79 2.82 11.47
N ASN A 198 -15.58 4.15 11.51
CA ASN A 198 -16.63 5.16 11.30
C ASN A 198 -17.21 5.15 9.88
N GLN A 199 -16.53 4.52 8.91
CA GLN A 199 -17.01 4.37 7.54
C GLN A 199 -17.67 3.00 7.28
N GLY A 200 -18.16 2.34 8.36
CA GLY A 200 -18.94 1.11 8.25
C GLY A 200 -18.11 -0.15 8.05
N PHE A 201 -16.88 -0.17 8.52
CA PHE A 201 -16.04 -1.36 8.54
C PHE A 201 -15.90 -1.90 9.97
N ARG A 202 -15.71 -3.21 10.09
CA ARG A 202 -15.35 -3.87 11.35
C ARG A 202 -14.04 -4.62 11.20
N LEU A 203 -13.25 -4.68 12.24
CA LEU A 203 -12.02 -5.46 12.25
C LEU A 203 -12.36 -6.95 12.17
N MET A 204 -11.84 -7.64 11.16
CA MET A 204 -12.05 -9.06 10.92
C MET A 204 -10.83 -9.90 11.32
N TYR A 205 -9.62 -9.36 11.11
CA TYR A 205 -8.38 -10.05 11.40
C TYR A 205 -7.29 -9.06 11.85
N SER A 206 -6.49 -9.49 12.82
CA SER A 206 -5.33 -8.75 13.31
C SER A 206 -4.19 -9.71 13.59
N ASN A 207 -3.00 -9.37 13.12
CA ASN A 207 -1.76 -10.09 13.41
C ASN A 207 -0.58 -9.11 13.42
N SER A 208 0.57 -9.51 13.91
CA SER A 208 1.74 -8.63 13.91
C SER A 208 3.06 -9.38 13.77
N THR A 209 4.03 -8.71 13.19
CA THR A 209 5.44 -9.07 13.27
C THR A 209 6.10 -8.29 14.43
N ILE A 210 7.40 -8.37 14.57
CA ILE A 210 8.14 -7.54 15.55
C ILE A 210 7.93 -6.05 15.23
N ALA A 211 7.94 -5.69 13.93
CA ALA A 211 7.95 -4.29 13.48
C ALA A 211 6.60 -3.78 12.95
N TRP A 212 5.73 -4.67 12.45
CA TRP A 212 4.53 -4.31 11.71
C TRP A 212 3.27 -4.88 12.34
N GLN A 213 2.24 -4.05 12.42
CA GLN A 213 0.86 -4.44 12.70
C GLN A 213 0.16 -4.66 11.37
N VAL A 214 -0.64 -5.72 11.28
CA VAL A 214 -1.50 -6.08 10.15
C VAL A 214 -2.95 -6.06 10.60
N LEU A 215 -3.79 -5.37 9.85
CA LEU A 215 -5.21 -5.23 10.14
C LEU A 215 -6.01 -5.47 8.84
N VAL A 216 -7.02 -6.33 8.93
CA VAL A 216 -7.95 -6.57 7.83
C VAL A 216 -9.37 -6.32 8.34
N TYR A 217 -10.08 -5.48 7.63
CA TYR A 217 -11.44 -5.06 7.95
C TYR A 217 -12.40 -5.57 6.88
N LYS A 218 -13.62 -5.81 7.29
CA LYS A 218 -14.74 -6.13 6.39
C LYS A 218 -15.83 -5.08 6.55
N ARG A 219 -16.42 -4.64 5.44
CA ARG A 219 -17.56 -3.73 5.47
C ARG A 219 -18.74 -4.40 6.17
N THR A 220 -19.34 -3.71 7.10
CA THR A 220 -20.63 -4.10 7.69
C THR A 220 -21.74 -3.74 6.69
N ILE A 221 -22.58 -4.72 6.37
CA ILE A 221 -23.75 -4.55 5.49
C ILE A 221 -24.77 -3.67 6.20
#